data_8cce91a9c0c6946436a41c1d23cb6dcf
#
_entry.id   8cce91a9c0c6946436a41c1d23cb6dcf
#
_cell.length_a   1.000
_cell.length_b   1.000
_cell.length_c   1.000
_cell.angle_alpha   90.00
_cell.angle_beta   90.00
_cell.angle_gamma   90.00
#
_symmetry.space_group_name_H-M   'P 1'
#
loop_
_entity.id
_entity.type
_entity.pdbx_description
1 polymer ?
#
loop_
_entity_poly.entity_id
_entity_poly.type
_entity_poly.pdbx_seq_one_letter_code
_entity_poly.pdbx_strand_id
1 'polypeptide(L)'
;MHPGQLSVSPLSVATLIAEQFPQWAGLPIQSVPGAGTVNAIFRVGAYVVARFPLVPSDDIESVRQDLELEAAAAEELSRRTPVVTPTPLGIGQPGAGYPLPWSVYTWLPGDPATADSCSQSDFFATHLAAFIHAVRAIDTRGRTYDGKGRGGDLGSYDEWIELCLANSEGLLDVPRMRRIWDEVRALPRGDTPDVMSHGDLIPPNILTIGGCLSGVLDVSGFKAADPALDLVSAWHLLDAPRRELLRNDLGCDDAEWQRGRGWAFQQAMGAVWYYVDTNPIMSTNCRRTLERIQTDIDGVYVDGGSSHFRLR
;
A
#
# COMPACT_ATOMS: atom_id res chain seq x y z
N MET A 1 12.12 -4.68 -14.90
CA MET A 1 13.28 -3.96 -14.32
C MET A 1 13.44 -2.67 -15.11
N HIS A 2 13.59 -1.54 -14.43
CA HIS A 2 13.81 -0.26 -15.08
C HIS A 2 15.29 -0.15 -15.53
N PRO A 3 15.60 0.59 -16.61
CA PRO A 3 16.98 0.85 -17.01
C PRO A 3 17.77 1.47 -15.85
N GLY A 4 18.96 0.96 -15.58
CA GLY A 4 19.87 1.47 -14.53
C GLY A 4 19.65 0.90 -13.13
N GLN A 5 18.74 -0.04 -12.92
CA GLN A 5 18.59 -0.72 -11.63
C GLN A 5 19.81 -1.59 -11.29
N LEU A 6 20.15 -1.62 -10.00
CA LEU A 6 21.13 -2.55 -9.45
C LEU A 6 20.63 -3.99 -9.56
N SER A 7 21.56 -4.91 -9.63
CA SER A 7 21.28 -6.35 -9.59
C SER A 7 22.04 -7.01 -8.45
N VAL A 8 21.43 -8.00 -7.84
CA VAL A 8 22.06 -8.86 -6.83
C VAL A 8 21.76 -10.31 -7.13
N SER A 9 22.79 -11.16 -7.09
CA SER A 9 22.63 -12.59 -7.36
C SER A 9 22.32 -13.37 -6.07
N PRO A 10 21.65 -14.54 -6.18
CA PRO A 10 21.49 -15.42 -5.02
C PRO A 10 22.82 -15.81 -4.35
N LEU A 11 23.91 -15.91 -5.12
CA LEU A 11 25.24 -16.20 -4.60
C LEU A 11 25.78 -15.01 -3.78
N SER A 12 25.64 -13.77 -4.28
CA SER A 12 26.01 -12.58 -3.53
C SER A 12 25.21 -12.47 -2.23
N VAL A 13 23.90 -12.76 -2.28
CA VAL A 13 23.05 -12.77 -1.07
C VAL A 13 23.53 -13.84 -0.07
N ALA A 14 23.84 -15.06 -0.52
CA ALA A 14 24.35 -16.11 0.35
C ALA A 14 25.67 -15.71 1.03
N THR A 15 26.56 -15.07 0.29
CA THR A 15 27.83 -14.56 0.83
C THR A 15 27.59 -13.47 1.88
N LEU A 16 26.76 -12.46 1.57
CA LEU A 16 26.41 -11.38 2.49
C LEU A 16 25.75 -11.88 3.77
N ILE A 17 24.84 -12.85 3.66
CA ILE A 17 24.20 -13.48 4.81
C ILE A 17 25.25 -14.23 5.64
N ALA A 18 26.12 -15.03 5.05
CA ALA A 18 27.13 -15.79 5.79
C ALA A 18 28.13 -14.88 6.52
N GLU A 19 28.52 -13.76 5.92
CA GLU A 19 29.49 -12.81 6.49
C GLU A 19 28.88 -11.95 7.60
N GLN A 20 27.64 -11.48 7.42
CA GLN A 20 27.06 -10.45 8.28
C GLN A 20 26.00 -10.97 9.25
N PHE A 21 25.38 -12.12 8.94
CA PHE A 21 24.34 -12.77 9.74
C PHE A 21 24.63 -14.28 9.88
N PRO A 22 25.73 -14.67 10.55
CA PRO A 22 26.22 -16.06 10.58
C PRO A 22 25.21 -17.06 11.15
N GLN A 23 24.22 -16.61 11.94
CA GLN A 23 23.12 -17.44 12.42
C GLN A 23 22.21 -17.99 11.30
N TRP A 24 22.27 -17.41 10.10
CA TRP A 24 21.51 -17.85 8.93
C TRP A 24 22.41 -18.37 7.80
N ALA A 25 23.72 -18.51 8.06
CA ALA A 25 24.65 -19.06 7.10
C ALA A 25 24.25 -20.46 6.65
N GLY A 26 24.35 -20.74 5.34
CA GLY A 26 24.01 -22.05 4.77
C GLY A 26 22.52 -22.32 4.60
N LEU A 27 21.62 -21.42 5.02
CA LEU A 27 20.19 -21.55 4.71
C LEU A 27 19.93 -21.38 3.20
N PRO A 28 18.91 -22.05 2.63
CA PRO A 28 18.53 -21.88 1.23
C PRO A 28 18.16 -20.43 0.92
N ILE A 29 18.68 -19.90 -0.17
CA ILE A 29 18.35 -18.57 -0.71
C ILE A 29 17.43 -18.74 -1.92
N GLN A 30 16.26 -18.15 -1.86
CA GLN A 30 15.29 -18.20 -2.95
C GLN A 30 14.88 -16.77 -3.36
N SER A 31 15.09 -16.41 -4.62
CA SER A 31 14.56 -15.17 -5.19
C SER A 31 13.03 -15.21 -5.22
N VAL A 32 12.38 -14.10 -4.88
CA VAL A 32 10.92 -13.92 -4.92
C VAL A 32 10.58 -12.94 -6.05
N PRO A 33 10.36 -13.42 -7.29
CA PRO A 33 10.09 -12.57 -8.44
C PRO A 33 8.78 -11.80 -8.27
N GLY A 34 8.76 -10.55 -8.70
CA GLY A 34 7.56 -9.72 -8.69
C GLY A 34 7.10 -9.22 -7.32
N ALA A 35 7.79 -9.58 -6.23
CA ALA A 35 7.42 -9.18 -4.88
C ALA A 35 7.82 -7.73 -4.53
N GLY A 36 8.52 -7.01 -5.39
CA GLY A 36 8.91 -5.62 -5.13
C GLY A 36 9.21 -4.85 -6.41
N THR A 37 8.91 -3.57 -6.42
CA THR A 37 9.22 -2.65 -7.52
C THR A 37 10.52 -1.87 -7.27
N VAL A 38 10.85 -1.67 -6.00
CA VAL A 38 12.02 -0.88 -5.55
C VAL A 38 13.10 -1.72 -4.88
N ASN A 39 12.80 -2.97 -4.49
CA ASN A 39 13.74 -3.90 -3.85
C ASN A 39 13.78 -5.25 -4.58
N ALA A 40 14.96 -5.86 -4.65
CA ALA A 40 15.08 -7.29 -4.91
C ALA A 40 14.82 -8.06 -3.60
N ILE A 41 13.94 -9.04 -3.65
CA ILE A 41 13.46 -9.79 -2.47
C ILE A 41 14.02 -11.21 -2.52
N PHE A 42 14.62 -11.66 -1.42
CA PHE A 42 15.12 -13.02 -1.25
C PHE A 42 14.62 -13.63 0.05
N ARG A 43 13.97 -14.79 -0.04
CA ARG A 43 13.67 -15.59 1.12
C ARG A 43 14.91 -16.37 1.55
N VAL A 44 15.24 -16.31 2.83
CA VAL A 44 16.37 -16.98 3.45
C VAL A 44 15.84 -18.03 4.44
N GLY A 45 15.96 -19.30 4.08
CA GLY A 45 15.34 -20.39 4.85
C GLY A 45 13.82 -20.25 4.88
N ALA A 46 13.22 -20.58 6.05
CA ALA A 46 11.77 -20.59 6.22
C ALA A 46 11.19 -19.26 6.74
N TYR A 47 11.98 -18.47 7.48
CA TYR A 47 11.45 -17.40 8.35
C TYR A 47 12.07 -16.03 8.13
N VAL A 48 12.98 -15.88 7.18
CA VAL A 48 13.73 -14.62 6.96
C VAL A 48 13.55 -14.16 5.53
N VAL A 49 13.47 -12.84 5.35
CA VAL A 49 13.51 -12.16 4.05
C VAL A 49 14.61 -11.11 4.06
N ALA A 50 15.42 -11.09 3.01
CA ALA A 50 16.41 -10.06 2.74
C ALA A 50 15.91 -9.17 1.58
N ARG A 51 15.97 -7.83 1.76
CA ARG A 51 15.49 -6.82 0.81
C ARG A 51 16.66 -5.95 0.39
N PHE A 52 16.90 -5.86 -0.91
CA PHE A 52 18.01 -5.15 -1.51
C PHE A 52 17.50 -4.00 -2.37
N PRO A 53 17.71 -2.72 -2.01
CA PRO A 53 17.34 -1.58 -2.84
C PRO A 53 17.86 -1.69 -4.27
N LEU A 54 17.01 -1.40 -5.26
CA LEU A 54 17.37 -1.52 -6.68
C LEU A 54 17.76 -0.17 -7.31
N VAL A 55 17.47 0.94 -6.65
CA VAL A 55 17.80 2.28 -7.14
C VAL A 55 19.26 2.59 -6.74
N PRO A 56 20.17 2.85 -7.69
CA PRO A 56 21.53 3.26 -7.37
C PRO A 56 21.54 4.56 -6.57
N SER A 57 22.46 4.66 -5.62
CA SER A 57 22.71 5.89 -4.86
C SER A 57 24.18 6.01 -4.55
N ASP A 58 24.72 7.22 -4.67
CA ASP A 58 26.08 7.55 -4.21
C ASP A 58 26.08 7.96 -2.73
N ASP A 59 24.91 8.31 -2.17
CA ASP A 59 24.74 8.64 -0.76
C ASP A 59 24.31 7.39 0.05
N ILE A 60 25.30 6.57 0.39
CA ILE A 60 25.13 5.32 1.14
C ILE A 60 24.55 5.58 2.53
N GLU A 61 24.92 6.72 3.15
CA GLU A 61 24.44 7.05 4.49
C GLU A 61 22.96 7.44 4.49
N SER A 62 22.48 8.17 3.47
CA SER A 62 21.05 8.42 3.30
C SER A 62 20.27 7.14 3.13
N VAL A 63 20.76 6.19 2.29
CA VAL A 63 20.09 4.88 2.14
C VAL A 63 20.03 4.12 3.47
N ARG A 64 21.11 4.15 4.27
CA ARG A 64 21.12 3.53 5.59
C ARG A 64 20.05 4.15 6.51
N GLN A 65 19.99 5.48 6.57
CA GLN A 65 19.04 6.20 7.41
C GLN A 65 17.59 5.87 7.01
N ASP A 66 17.29 5.77 5.72
CA ASP A 66 15.97 5.37 5.23
C ASP A 66 15.60 3.95 5.68
N LEU A 67 16.55 3.00 5.62
CA LEU A 67 16.34 1.63 6.10
C LEU A 67 16.17 1.58 7.62
N GLU A 68 16.87 2.41 8.39
CA GLU A 68 16.73 2.53 9.85
C GLU A 68 15.37 3.12 10.24
N LEU A 69 14.90 4.14 9.51
CA LEU A 69 13.56 4.71 9.71
C LEU A 69 12.46 3.69 9.37
N GLU A 70 12.60 2.94 8.27
CA GLU A 70 11.67 1.86 7.93
C GLU A 70 11.68 0.76 9.00
N ALA A 71 12.84 0.37 9.50
CA ALA A 71 12.95 -0.62 10.56
C ALA A 71 12.30 -0.14 11.86
N ALA A 72 12.48 1.11 12.25
CA ALA A 72 11.83 1.69 13.43
C ALA A 72 10.30 1.75 13.28
N ALA A 73 9.80 2.09 12.10
CA ALA A 73 8.38 2.07 11.77
C ALA A 73 7.80 0.64 11.86
N ALA A 74 8.51 -0.35 11.32
CA ALA A 74 8.13 -1.76 11.39
C ALA A 74 8.09 -2.27 12.83
N GLU A 75 9.07 -1.92 13.65
CA GLU A 75 9.11 -2.28 15.08
C GLU A 75 7.93 -1.67 15.85
N GLU A 76 7.60 -0.39 15.59
CA GLU A 76 6.47 0.28 16.21
C GLU A 76 5.15 -0.38 15.83
N LEU A 77 4.96 -0.72 14.56
CA LEU A 77 3.73 -1.31 14.04
C LEU A 77 3.54 -2.76 14.50
N SER A 78 4.58 -3.59 14.43
CA SER A 78 4.51 -5.03 14.67
C SER A 78 4.01 -5.41 16.07
N ARG A 79 4.15 -4.52 17.06
CA ARG A 79 3.73 -4.74 18.45
C ARG A 79 2.33 -4.20 18.76
N ARG A 80 1.67 -3.55 17.81
CA ARG A 80 0.47 -2.75 18.06
C ARG A 80 -0.75 -3.23 17.29
N THR A 81 -0.60 -4.17 16.36
CA THR A 81 -1.70 -4.62 15.51
C THR A 81 -2.05 -6.08 15.75
N PRO A 82 -3.33 -6.48 15.59
CA PRO A 82 -3.76 -7.86 15.72
C PRO A 82 -3.35 -8.75 14.53
N VAL A 83 -2.92 -8.13 13.43
CA VAL A 83 -2.45 -8.80 12.22
C VAL A 83 -0.93 -8.73 12.18
N VAL A 84 -0.28 -9.82 11.81
CA VAL A 84 1.18 -9.90 11.79
C VAL A 84 1.75 -8.98 10.70
N THR A 85 2.78 -8.22 11.06
CA THR A 85 3.58 -7.40 10.15
C THR A 85 5.05 -7.82 10.21
N PRO A 86 5.87 -7.57 9.17
CA PRO A 86 7.29 -7.92 9.20
C PRO A 86 8.01 -7.24 10.37
N THR A 87 8.77 -8.02 11.12
CA THR A 87 9.62 -7.50 12.21
C THR A 87 11.04 -7.35 11.68
N PRO A 88 11.72 -6.21 11.90
CA PRO A 88 13.10 -6.02 11.48
C PRO A 88 14.04 -6.94 12.26
N LEU A 89 15.00 -7.54 11.57
CA LEU A 89 15.99 -8.45 12.14
C LEU A 89 17.41 -7.89 12.03
N GLY A 90 17.62 -6.91 11.15
CA GLY A 90 18.90 -6.23 11.00
C GLY A 90 19.04 -5.47 9.68
N ILE A 91 20.12 -4.68 9.61
CA ILE A 91 20.54 -3.94 8.42
C ILE A 91 21.95 -4.39 8.08
N GLY A 92 22.12 -4.90 6.85
CA GLY A 92 23.41 -5.32 6.32
C GLY A 92 24.15 -4.18 5.62
N GLN A 93 25.46 -4.35 5.52
CA GLN A 93 26.37 -3.41 4.88
C GLN A 93 26.60 -3.79 3.41
N PRO A 94 27.05 -2.86 2.55
CA PRO A 94 27.56 -3.17 1.23
C PRO A 94 28.62 -4.27 1.25
N GLY A 95 28.66 -5.11 0.22
CA GLY A 95 29.64 -6.20 0.11
C GLY A 95 29.28 -7.19 -0.99
N ALA A 96 30.14 -8.19 -1.24
CA ALA A 96 29.95 -9.25 -2.24
C ALA A 96 29.46 -8.73 -3.60
N GLY A 97 29.92 -7.54 -4.02
CA GLY A 97 29.54 -6.90 -5.28
C GLY A 97 28.25 -6.13 -5.28
N TYR A 98 27.54 -6.03 -4.15
CA TYR A 98 26.36 -5.20 -3.98
C TYR A 98 26.72 -3.91 -3.22
N PRO A 99 26.42 -2.69 -3.77
CA PRO A 99 27.02 -1.43 -3.30
C PRO A 99 26.27 -0.74 -2.18
N LEU A 100 25.03 -1.12 -1.86
CA LEU A 100 24.17 -0.40 -0.91
C LEU A 100 23.95 -1.19 0.40
N PRO A 101 23.58 -0.52 1.50
CA PRO A 101 22.96 -1.18 2.65
C PRO A 101 21.66 -1.91 2.23
N TRP A 102 21.31 -2.94 2.98
CA TRP A 102 20.16 -3.79 2.72
C TRP A 102 19.52 -4.22 4.02
N SER A 103 18.26 -4.62 4.00
CA SER A 103 17.51 -4.91 5.22
C SER A 103 17.07 -6.38 5.30
N VAL A 104 16.91 -6.84 6.55
CA VAL A 104 16.45 -8.20 6.86
C VAL A 104 15.24 -8.11 7.79
N TYR A 105 14.17 -8.84 7.43
CA TYR A 105 12.93 -8.92 8.19
C TYR A 105 12.49 -10.38 8.38
N THR A 106 11.50 -10.58 9.24
CA THR A 106 10.80 -11.87 9.30
C THR A 106 10.02 -12.11 8.00
N TRP A 107 10.09 -13.34 7.48
CA TRP A 107 9.23 -13.80 6.38
C TRP A 107 7.84 -14.13 6.92
N LEU A 108 6.80 -13.57 6.31
CA LEU A 108 5.42 -13.89 6.63
C LEU A 108 4.86 -14.89 5.61
N PRO A 109 4.19 -15.96 6.06
CA PRO A 109 3.52 -16.89 5.16
C PRO A 109 2.22 -16.29 4.61
N GLY A 110 1.82 -16.74 3.43
CA GLY A 110 0.60 -16.32 2.75
C GLY A 110 0.87 -15.90 1.31
N ASP A 111 -0.21 -15.77 0.57
CA ASP A 111 -0.19 -15.30 -0.80
C ASP A 111 -0.63 -13.84 -0.85
N PRO A 112 0.00 -12.98 -1.68
CA PRO A 112 -0.48 -11.62 -1.89
C PRO A 112 -1.94 -11.63 -2.35
N ALA A 113 -2.75 -10.75 -1.78
CA ALA A 113 -4.12 -10.58 -2.21
C ALA A 113 -4.19 -10.06 -3.66
N THR A 114 -5.28 -10.38 -4.33
CA THR A 114 -5.68 -9.73 -5.57
C THR A 114 -6.91 -8.88 -5.33
N ALA A 115 -7.29 -8.04 -6.29
CA ALA A 115 -8.49 -7.22 -6.18
C ALA A 115 -9.75 -8.03 -5.85
N ASP A 116 -9.83 -9.29 -6.27
CA ASP A 116 -11.03 -10.11 -6.13
C ASP A 116 -10.88 -11.31 -5.17
N SER A 117 -9.66 -11.64 -4.69
CA SER A 117 -9.42 -12.87 -3.92
C SER A 117 -10.20 -12.96 -2.60
N CYS A 118 -10.46 -11.82 -1.94
CA CYS A 118 -11.18 -11.74 -0.65
C CYS A 118 -12.32 -10.73 -0.68
N SER A 119 -12.70 -10.26 -1.86
CA SER A 119 -13.61 -9.11 -2.02
C SER A 119 -15.00 -9.32 -1.42
N GLN A 120 -15.46 -10.59 -1.30
CA GLN A 120 -16.78 -10.98 -0.79
C GLN A 120 -16.74 -11.59 0.62
N SER A 121 -15.60 -11.51 1.32
CA SER A 121 -15.46 -12.10 2.66
C SER A 121 -15.76 -11.07 3.76
N ASP A 122 -16.85 -11.27 4.50
CA ASP A 122 -17.17 -10.45 5.68
C ASP A 122 -16.07 -10.55 6.73
N PHE A 123 -15.54 -11.76 6.94
CA PHE A 123 -14.45 -12.01 7.88
C PHE A 123 -13.18 -11.23 7.51
N PHE A 124 -12.82 -11.21 6.23
CA PHE A 124 -11.68 -10.43 5.75
C PHE A 124 -11.90 -8.91 5.98
N ALA A 125 -13.09 -8.39 5.65
CA ALA A 125 -13.43 -6.98 5.84
C ALA A 125 -13.37 -6.57 7.32
N THR A 126 -13.90 -7.39 8.23
CA THR A 126 -13.85 -7.13 9.68
C THR A 126 -12.41 -7.17 10.22
N HIS A 127 -11.58 -8.11 9.76
CA HIS A 127 -10.17 -8.17 10.17
C HIS A 127 -9.35 -7.00 9.62
N LEU A 128 -9.66 -6.53 8.41
CA LEU A 128 -9.05 -5.35 7.84
C LEU A 128 -9.44 -4.09 8.64
N ALA A 129 -10.71 -3.96 9.03
CA ALA A 129 -11.17 -2.90 9.92
C ALA A 129 -10.45 -2.93 11.27
N ALA A 130 -10.31 -4.12 11.88
CA ALA A 130 -9.58 -4.28 13.15
C ALA A 130 -8.10 -3.88 13.01
N PHE A 131 -7.46 -4.17 11.89
CA PHE A 131 -6.10 -3.72 11.61
C PHE A 131 -6.02 -2.19 11.51
N ILE A 132 -6.90 -1.55 10.72
CA ILE A 132 -6.94 -0.09 10.56
C ILE A 132 -7.21 0.59 11.90
N HIS A 133 -8.16 0.09 12.69
CA HIS A 133 -8.42 0.58 14.04
C HIS A 133 -7.18 0.53 14.94
N ALA A 134 -6.46 -0.59 14.92
CA ALA A 134 -5.27 -0.75 15.73
C ALA A 134 -4.15 0.21 15.30
N VAL A 135 -3.97 0.43 13.98
CA VAL A 135 -3.00 1.41 13.46
C VAL A 135 -3.36 2.82 13.90
N ARG A 136 -4.63 3.23 13.74
CA ARG A 136 -5.13 4.55 14.14
C ARG A 136 -5.02 4.79 15.66
N ALA A 137 -5.10 3.73 16.46
CA ALA A 137 -4.96 3.80 17.93
C ALA A 137 -3.51 3.96 18.41
N ILE A 138 -2.52 3.85 17.54
CA ILE A 138 -1.13 4.12 17.89
C ILE A 138 -0.99 5.62 18.15
N ASP A 139 -0.46 5.96 19.33
CA ASP A 139 -0.21 7.35 19.71
C ASP A 139 0.72 8.02 18.68
N THR A 140 0.26 9.11 18.09
CA THR A 140 1.07 9.91 17.16
C THR A 140 2.29 10.53 17.82
N ARG A 141 2.29 10.69 19.15
CA ARG A 141 3.33 11.39 19.92
C ARG A 141 3.58 12.81 19.41
N GLY A 142 2.50 13.45 18.97
CA GLY A 142 2.56 14.79 18.40
C GLY A 142 3.06 14.84 16.95
N ARG A 143 3.28 13.69 16.31
CA ARG A 143 3.55 13.64 14.86
C ARG A 143 2.30 14.10 14.10
N THR A 144 2.53 14.85 13.05
CA THR A 144 1.53 15.29 12.09
C THR A 144 2.01 14.95 10.68
N TYR A 145 1.15 15.07 9.70
CA TYR A 145 1.54 14.90 8.30
C TYR A 145 2.72 15.82 7.94
N ASP A 146 3.77 15.24 7.40
CA ASP A 146 5.07 15.90 7.16
C ASP A 146 5.14 16.65 5.82
N GLY A 147 4.02 16.75 5.09
CA GLY A 147 3.97 17.39 3.77
C GLY A 147 4.49 16.52 2.63
N LYS A 148 4.88 15.26 2.88
CA LYS A 148 5.45 14.38 1.86
C LYS A 148 4.53 13.20 1.54
N GLY A 149 4.41 12.87 0.26
CA GLY A 149 3.61 11.75 -0.21
C GLY A 149 2.11 11.89 0.17
N ARG A 150 1.38 10.77 0.20
CA ARG A 150 -0.07 10.73 0.46
C ARG A 150 -0.41 11.02 1.92
N GLY A 151 -1.67 11.46 2.17
CA GLY A 151 -2.22 11.65 3.51
C GLY A 151 -2.39 13.10 3.95
N GLY A 152 -2.13 14.05 3.05
CA GLY A 152 -2.43 15.47 3.23
C GLY A 152 -3.66 15.91 2.44
N ASP A 153 -3.51 16.96 1.64
CA ASP A 153 -4.55 17.48 0.76
C ASP A 153 -4.53 16.74 -0.60
N LEU A 154 -5.68 16.23 -1.03
CA LEU A 154 -5.86 15.60 -2.33
C LEU A 154 -5.51 16.54 -3.49
N GLY A 155 -5.89 17.82 -3.40
CA GLY A 155 -5.60 18.81 -4.43
C GLY A 155 -4.11 19.02 -4.72
N SER A 156 -3.23 18.66 -3.79
CA SER A 156 -1.78 18.71 -4.03
C SER A 156 -1.30 17.73 -5.11
N TYR A 157 -2.16 16.81 -5.55
CA TYR A 157 -1.86 15.83 -6.59
C TYR A 157 -2.39 16.22 -7.99
N ASP A 158 -2.86 17.42 -8.20
CA ASP A 158 -3.44 17.85 -9.48
C ASP A 158 -2.50 17.63 -10.66
N GLU A 159 -1.26 18.10 -10.57
CA GLU A 159 -0.27 17.93 -11.64
C GLU A 159 0.03 16.45 -11.92
N TRP A 160 0.12 15.64 -10.87
CA TRP A 160 0.32 14.21 -11.01
C TRP A 160 -0.86 13.51 -11.69
N ILE A 161 -2.09 13.87 -11.31
CA ILE A 161 -3.30 13.29 -11.92
C ILE A 161 -3.43 13.72 -13.37
N GLU A 162 -3.11 14.98 -13.72
CA GLU A 162 -3.09 15.41 -15.12
C GLU A 162 -2.12 14.57 -15.96
N LEU A 163 -0.92 14.30 -15.44
CA LEU A 163 0.03 13.39 -16.07
C LEU A 163 -0.56 11.98 -16.24
N CYS A 164 -1.21 11.44 -15.20
CA CYS A 164 -1.83 10.12 -15.25
C CYS A 164 -2.97 10.05 -16.27
N LEU A 165 -3.82 11.08 -16.33
CA LEU A 165 -4.90 11.17 -17.31
C LEU A 165 -4.36 11.18 -18.74
N ALA A 166 -3.35 12.00 -19.02
CA ALA A 166 -2.71 12.06 -20.34
C ALA A 166 -2.12 10.70 -20.78
N ASN A 167 -1.49 9.97 -19.85
CA ASN A 167 -0.91 8.65 -20.14
C ASN A 167 -1.94 7.51 -20.15
N SER A 168 -3.17 7.77 -19.74
CA SER A 168 -4.26 6.78 -19.71
C SER A 168 -5.18 6.87 -20.93
N GLU A 169 -4.90 7.73 -21.90
CA GLU A 169 -5.66 7.79 -23.16
C GLU A 169 -5.64 6.43 -23.87
N GLY A 170 -6.83 5.97 -24.29
CA GLY A 170 -6.99 4.64 -24.89
C GLY A 170 -7.02 3.46 -23.89
N LEU A 171 -6.70 3.70 -22.61
CA LEU A 171 -6.80 2.73 -21.53
C LEU A 171 -8.06 2.91 -20.68
N LEU A 172 -8.48 4.16 -20.46
CA LEU A 172 -9.60 4.56 -19.60
C LEU A 172 -10.50 5.58 -20.30
N ASP A 173 -11.73 5.76 -19.79
CA ASP A 173 -12.58 6.92 -20.11
C ASP A 173 -12.02 8.16 -19.38
N VAL A 174 -11.03 8.81 -20.00
CA VAL A 174 -10.32 9.96 -19.43
C VAL A 174 -11.27 11.11 -19.07
N PRO A 175 -12.27 11.50 -19.92
CA PRO A 175 -13.24 12.53 -19.53
C PRO A 175 -14.01 12.19 -18.26
N ARG A 176 -14.35 10.93 -18.04
CA ARG A 176 -15.03 10.46 -16.83
C ARG A 176 -14.08 10.48 -15.62
N MET A 177 -12.83 9.99 -15.78
CA MET A 177 -11.84 10.04 -14.71
C MET A 177 -11.57 11.47 -14.24
N ARG A 178 -11.50 12.43 -15.17
CA ARG A 178 -11.34 13.85 -14.85
C ARG A 178 -12.49 14.38 -13.99
N ARG A 179 -13.74 14.11 -14.35
CA ARG A 179 -14.90 14.52 -13.54
C ARG A 179 -14.84 13.95 -12.13
N ILE A 180 -14.49 12.68 -11.99
CA ILE A 180 -14.32 12.03 -10.68
C ILE A 180 -13.24 12.74 -9.86
N TRP A 181 -12.10 13.06 -10.48
CA TRP A 181 -11.03 13.80 -9.79
C TRP A 181 -11.48 15.19 -9.35
N ASP A 182 -12.15 15.94 -10.22
CA ASP A 182 -12.65 17.28 -9.90
C ASP A 182 -13.61 17.29 -8.70
N GLU A 183 -14.39 16.23 -8.51
CA GLU A 183 -15.26 16.06 -7.35
C GLU A 183 -14.46 15.75 -6.07
N VAL A 184 -13.53 14.77 -6.12
CA VAL A 184 -12.84 14.32 -4.92
C VAL A 184 -11.70 15.23 -4.47
N ARG A 185 -11.00 15.89 -5.39
CA ARG A 185 -9.90 16.80 -5.07
C ARG A 185 -10.31 18.02 -4.24
N ALA A 186 -11.56 18.42 -4.35
CA ALA A 186 -12.14 19.56 -3.64
C ALA A 186 -12.69 19.20 -2.25
N LEU A 187 -12.67 17.93 -1.85
CA LEU A 187 -13.19 17.49 -0.56
C LEU A 187 -12.35 18.06 0.60
N PRO A 188 -12.94 18.83 1.51
CA PRO A 188 -12.19 19.41 2.60
C PRO A 188 -11.75 18.33 3.60
N ARG A 189 -10.55 18.43 4.09
CA ARG A 189 -10.08 17.62 5.20
C ARG A 189 -10.69 18.05 6.54
N GLY A 190 -11.04 19.32 6.67
CA GLY A 190 -11.49 19.92 7.92
C GLY A 190 -10.39 19.93 9.00
N ASP A 191 -10.83 20.01 10.26
CA ASP A 191 -9.93 20.04 11.44
C ASP A 191 -9.70 18.61 12.03
N THR A 192 -9.97 17.56 11.24
CA THR A 192 -9.77 16.17 11.69
C THR A 192 -8.28 15.94 12.00
N PRO A 193 -7.93 15.54 13.24
CA PRO A 193 -6.54 15.29 13.62
C PRO A 193 -5.93 14.16 12.79
N ASP A 194 -4.61 14.24 12.59
CA ASP A 194 -3.84 13.13 12.05
C ASP A 194 -3.88 11.93 12.98
N VAL A 195 -3.94 10.75 12.38
CA VAL A 195 -3.77 9.46 13.05
C VAL A 195 -2.58 8.73 12.43
N MET A 196 -2.05 7.73 13.13
CA MET A 196 -1.09 6.84 12.48
C MET A 196 -1.79 6.05 11.38
N SER A 197 -1.15 5.96 10.23
CA SER A 197 -1.64 5.30 9.03
C SER A 197 -0.57 4.37 8.47
N HIS A 198 -0.98 3.23 7.93
CA HIS A 198 -0.08 2.36 7.17
C HIS A 198 0.35 3.01 5.85
N GLY A 199 -0.56 3.74 5.22
CA GLY A 199 -0.32 4.57 4.04
C GLY A 199 -0.29 3.84 2.71
N ASP A 200 -0.31 2.48 2.69
CA ASP A 200 -0.23 1.69 1.44
C ASP A 200 -0.95 0.34 1.52
N LEU A 201 -2.22 0.33 1.95
CA LEU A 201 -3.05 -0.88 2.07
C LEU A 201 -3.63 -1.31 0.71
N ILE A 202 -2.77 -1.80 -0.18
CA ILE A 202 -3.10 -2.28 -1.52
C ILE A 202 -2.92 -3.80 -1.62
N PRO A 203 -3.49 -4.48 -2.64
CA PRO A 203 -3.46 -5.94 -2.75
C PRO A 203 -2.08 -6.59 -2.57
N PRO A 204 -0.98 -6.13 -3.20
CA PRO A 204 0.34 -6.74 -3.02
C PRO A 204 0.89 -6.70 -1.59
N ASN A 205 0.44 -5.74 -0.78
CA ASN A 205 0.88 -5.55 0.60
C ASN A 205 0.02 -6.30 1.61
N ILE A 206 -1.01 -7.01 1.16
CA ILE A 206 -1.92 -7.80 1.98
C ILE A 206 -1.67 -9.28 1.73
N LEU A 207 -1.33 -10.04 2.76
CA LEU A 207 -1.18 -11.48 2.68
C LEU A 207 -2.45 -12.19 3.14
N THR A 208 -2.78 -13.29 2.45
CA THR A 208 -3.94 -14.11 2.78
C THR A 208 -3.57 -15.59 2.85
N ILE A 209 -4.23 -16.30 3.76
CA ILE A 209 -4.22 -17.76 3.87
C ILE A 209 -5.67 -18.23 3.95
N GLY A 210 -6.08 -19.08 3.02
CA GLY A 210 -7.45 -19.61 3.01
C GLY A 210 -8.55 -18.52 2.93
N GLY A 211 -8.27 -17.38 2.29
CA GLY A 211 -9.20 -16.25 2.17
C GLY A 211 -9.28 -15.35 3.41
N CYS A 212 -8.43 -15.59 4.41
CA CYS A 212 -8.33 -14.76 5.62
C CYS A 212 -7.09 -13.85 5.56
N LEU A 213 -7.19 -12.67 6.13
CA LEU A 213 -6.05 -11.76 6.32
C LEU A 213 -5.02 -12.42 7.24
N SER A 214 -3.82 -12.69 6.73
CA SER A 214 -2.75 -13.37 7.45
C SER A 214 -1.54 -12.48 7.74
N GLY A 215 -1.38 -11.37 7.03
CA GLY A 215 -0.29 -10.44 7.24
C GLY A 215 -0.45 -9.16 6.43
N VAL A 216 0.23 -8.11 6.87
CA VAL A 216 0.32 -6.83 6.14
C VAL A 216 1.80 -6.49 5.97
N LEU A 217 2.20 -6.23 4.72
CA LEU A 217 3.57 -5.96 4.30
C LEU A 217 3.78 -4.46 4.05
N ASP A 218 5.04 -4.09 3.90
CA ASP A 218 5.53 -2.78 3.47
C ASP A 218 5.08 -1.61 4.34
N VAL A 219 5.89 -1.34 5.34
CA VAL A 219 5.67 -0.28 6.33
C VAL A 219 6.33 1.05 5.96
N SER A 220 6.86 1.19 4.75
CA SER A 220 7.53 2.42 4.30
C SER A 220 6.62 3.66 4.29
N GLY A 221 5.31 3.44 4.22
CA GLY A 221 4.28 4.48 4.29
C GLY A 221 3.80 4.83 5.70
N PHE A 222 4.26 4.13 6.75
CA PHE A 222 3.76 4.29 8.11
C PHE A 222 4.11 5.64 8.71
N LYS A 223 3.10 6.49 8.88
CA LYS A 223 3.25 7.86 9.40
C LYS A 223 1.93 8.44 9.91
N ALA A 224 2.02 9.60 10.54
CA ALA A 224 0.83 10.40 10.85
C ALA A 224 0.25 11.02 9.56
N ALA A 225 -1.05 10.83 9.31
CA ALA A 225 -1.73 11.27 8.10
C ALA A 225 -3.25 11.42 8.31
N ASP A 226 -3.95 11.90 7.29
CA ASP A 226 -5.41 11.88 7.22
C ASP A 226 -5.95 10.46 7.51
N PRO A 227 -6.88 10.27 8.48
CA PRO A 227 -7.49 8.97 8.73
C PRO A 227 -8.10 8.32 7.47
N ALA A 228 -8.50 9.10 6.50
CA ALA A 228 -9.03 8.61 5.23
C ALA A 228 -8.00 7.84 4.38
N LEU A 229 -6.69 7.97 4.64
CA LEU A 229 -5.66 7.38 3.78
C LEU A 229 -5.74 5.85 3.73
N ASP A 230 -5.92 5.16 4.86
CA ASP A 230 -5.98 3.70 4.90
C ASP A 230 -7.30 3.12 4.38
N LEU A 231 -8.32 3.98 4.16
CA LEU A 231 -9.57 3.58 3.52
C LEU A 231 -9.42 3.22 2.04
N VAL A 232 -8.27 3.50 1.42
CA VAL A 232 -7.94 3.03 0.05
C VAL A 232 -8.17 1.54 -0.11
N SER A 233 -7.90 0.77 0.95
CA SER A 233 -8.10 -0.68 1.01
C SER A 233 -9.53 -1.11 0.68
N ALA A 234 -10.53 -0.30 1.00
CA ALA A 234 -11.93 -0.57 0.69
C ALA A 234 -12.15 -0.77 -0.82
N TRP A 235 -11.65 0.14 -1.64
CA TRP A 235 -11.82 0.06 -3.09
C TRP A 235 -10.82 -0.86 -3.77
N HIS A 236 -9.65 -1.04 -3.19
CA HIS A 236 -8.67 -1.98 -3.73
C HIS A 236 -9.05 -3.44 -3.50
N LEU A 237 -9.73 -3.77 -2.39
CA LEU A 237 -9.88 -5.16 -1.91
C LEU A 237 -11.33 -5.65 -1.82
N LEU A 238 -12.33 -4.76 -1.63
CA LEU A 238 -13.68 -5.15 -1.21
C LEU A 238 -14.74 -4.83 -2.27
N ASP A 239 -15.80 -5.64 -2.32
CA ASP A 239 -17.03 -5.33 -3.04
C ASP A 239 -17.91 -4.34 -2.25
N ALA A 240 -19.01 -3.85 -2.84
CA ALA A 240 -19.84 -2.82 -2.23
C ALA A 240 -20.39 -3.20 -0.84
N PRO A 241 -20.98 -4.41 -0.62
CA PRO A 241 -21.47 -4.78 0.70
C PRO A 241 -20.36 -4.83 1.78
N ARG A 242 -19.15 -5.27 1.42
CA ARG A 242 -18.03 -5.36 2.37
C ARG A 242 -17.36 -4.01 2.60
N ARG A 243 -17.45 -3.09 1.63
CA ARG A 243 -17.06 -1.68 1.86
C ARG A 243 -17.98 -1.03 2.91
N GLU A 244 -19.27 -1.25 2.84
CA GLU A 244 -20.21 -0.75 3.85
C GLU A 244 -19.96 -1.39 5.23
N LEU A 245 -19.65 -2.69 5.28
CA LEU A 245 -19.29 -3.35 6.53
C LEU A 245 -18.03 -2.69 7.15
N LEU A 246 -16.97 -2.52 6.37
CA LEU A 246 -15.74 -1.85 6.81
C LEU A 246 -16.01 -0.41 7.27
N ARG A 247 -16.81 0.34 6.53
CA ARG A 247 -17.20 1.72 6.87
C ARG A 247 -17.89 1.79 8.22
N ASN A 248 -18.86 0.90 8.44
CA ASN A 248 -19.64 0.82 9.68
C ASN A 248 -18.75 0.41 10.87
N ASP A 249 -17.89 -0.60 10.68
CA ASP A 249 -16.96 -1.07 11.72
C ASP A 249 -15.98 0.04 12.13
N LEU A 250 -15.52 0.87 11.17
CA LEU A 250 -14.61 1.99 11.44
C LEU A 250 -15.32 3.25 11.95
N GLY A 251 -16.65 3.33 11.82
CA GLY A 251 -17.43 4.51 12.21
C GLY A 251 -17.13 5.75 11.37
N CYS A 252 -16.74 5.57 10.10
CA CYS A 252 -16.36 6.67 9.20
C CYS A 252 -17.57 7.52 8.82
N ASP A 253 -17.46 8.83 8.97
CA ASP A 253 -18.44 9.76 8.42
C ASP A 253 -18.36 9.86 6.88
N ASP A 254 -19.34 10.54 6.28
CA ASP A 254 -19.41 10.67 4.82
C ASP A 254 -18.18 11.40 4.24
N ALA A 255 -17.70 12.43 4.92
CA ALA A 255 -16.58 13.24 4.43
C ALA A 255 -15.25 12.45 4.45
N GLU A 256 -14.99 11.72 5.53
CA GLU A 256 -13.84 10.82 5.64
C GLU A 256 -13.91 9.71 4.58
N TRP A 257 -15.09 9.08 4.44
CA TRP A 257 -15.30 8.02 3.44
C TRP A 257 -15.04 8.50 2.01
N GLN A 258 -15.58 9.67 1.64
CA GLN A 258 -15.37 10.26 0.32
C GLN A 258 -13.89 10.61 0.07
N ARG A 259 -13.16 11.13 1.09
CA ARG A 259 -11.72 11.34 0.96
C ARG A 259 -10.95 10.03 0.77
N GLY A 260 -11.35 8.96 1.46
CA GLY A 260 -10.78 7.62 1.25
C GLY A 260 -10.93 7.14 -0.19
N ARG A 261 -12.13 7.37 -0.79
CA ARG A 261 -12.36 7.12 -2.22
C ARG A 261 -11.43 7.95 -3.10
N GLY A 262 -11.22 9.22 -2.75
CA GLY A 262 -10.28 10.10 -3.44
C GLY A 262 -8.84 9.60 -3.40
N TRP A 263 -8.37 9.14 -2.25
CA TRP A 263 -7.04 8.52 -2.12
C TRP A 263 -6.91 7.22 -2.92
N ALA A 264 -7.94 6.37 -2.93
CA ALA A 264 -7.95 5.16 -3.75
C ALA A 264 -7.90 5.50 -5.26
N PHE A 265 -8.63 6.53 -5.68
CA PHE A 265 -8.58 7.05 -7.06
C PHE A 265 -7.16 7.52 -7.42
N GLN A 266 -6.57 8.39 -6.59
CA GLN A 266 -5.23 8.94 -6.81
C GLN A 266 -4.19 7.82 -6.97
N GLN A 267 -4.24 6.82 -6.11
CA GLN A 267 -3.30 5.69 -6.12
C GLN A 267 -3.48 4.81 -7.36
N ALA A 268 -4.73 4.48 -7.70
CA ALA A 268 -5.03 3.64 -8.86
C ALA A 268 -4.68 4.33 -10.18
N MET A 269 -4.95 5.63 -10.31
CA MET A 269 -4.60 6.41 -11.52
C MET A 269 -3.09 6.39 -11.78
N GLY A 270 -2.26 6.44 -10.74
CA GLY A 270 -0.81 6.39 -10.90
C GLY A 270 -0.28 5.07 -11.44
N ALA A 271 -0.92 3.96 -11.11
CA ALA A 271 -0.41 2.63 -11.41
C ALA A 271 -1.03 2.00 -12.68
N VAL A 272 -2.22 2.42 -13.09
CA VAL A 272 -2.95 1.78 -14.20
C VAL A 272 -2.21 1.86 -15.53
N TRP A 273 -1.59 2.98 -15.86
CA TRP A 273 -0.83 3.18 -17.10
C TRP A 273 0.65 2.82 -16.95
N TYR A 274 1.22 3.08 -15.77
CA TYR A 274 2.65 2.90 -15.51
C TYR A 274 3.07 1.43 -15.55
N TYR A 275 2.18 0.52 -15.12
CA TYR A 275 2.48 -0.91 -15.01
C TYR A 275 1.89 -1.78 -16.12
N VAL A 276 1.35 -1.21 -17.19
CA VAL A 276 0.73 -2.00 -18.30
C VAL A 276 1.66 -3.11 -18.79
N ASP A 277 2.93 -2.79 -19.05
CA ASP A 277 3.90 -3.72 -19.62
C ASP A 277 4.81 -4.38 -18.57
N THR A 278 5.12 -3.67 -17.48
CA THR A 278 6.13 -4.11 -16.51
C THR A 278 5.55 -4.92 -15.35
N ASN A 279 4.28 -4.68 -14.99
CA ASN A 279 3.53 -5.44 -13.99
C ASN A 279 2.02 -5.43 -14.31
N PRO A 280 1.56 -6.22 -15.29
CA PRO A 280 0.16 -6.23 -15.74
C PRO A 280 -0.84 -6.57 -14.63
N ILE A 281 -0.43 -7.34 -13.61
CA ILE A 281 -1.28 -7.67 -12.45
C ILE A 281 -1.58 -6.39 -11.66
N MET A 282 -0.59 -5.54 -11.41
CA MET A 282 -0.78 -4.26 -10.72
C MET A 282 -1.70 -3.34 -11.53
N SER A 283 -1.45 -3.20 -12.83
CA SER A 283 -2.32 -2.42 -13.72
C SER A 283 -3.78 -2.91 -13.69
N THR A 284 -3.99 -4.23 -13.72
CA THR A 284 -5.32 -4.84 -13.64
C THR A 284 -5.99 -4.58 -12.30
N ASN A 285 -5.28 -4.73 -11.17
CA ASN A 285 -5.80 -4.42 -9.84
C ASN A 285 -6.25 -2.96 -9.75
N CYS A 286 -5.45 -2.02 -10.26
CA CYS A 286 -5.78 -0.60 -10.25
C CYS A 286 -6.97 -0.26 -11.17
N ARG A 287 -7.10 -0.91 -12.32
CA ARG A 287 -8.28 -0.80 -13.18
C ARG A 287 -9.54 -1.24 -12.44
N ARG A 288 -9.47 -2.37 -11.74
CA ARG A 288 -10.58 -2.88 -10.93
C ARG A 288 -11.00 -1.91 -9.82
N THR A 289 -10.03 -1.23 -9.21
CA THR A 289 -10.28 -0.17 -8.22
C THR A 289 -11.06 0.99 -8.83
N LEU A 290 -10.65 1.47 -10.00
CA LEU A 290 -11.35 2.55 -10.70
C LEU A 290 -12.77 2.14 -11.13
N GLU A 291 -12.99 0.90 -11.57
CA GLU A 291 -14.32 0.35 -11.88
C GLU A 291 -15.24 0.37 -10.65
N ARG A 292 -14.73 -0.02 -9.48
CA ARG A 292 -15.49 0.02 -8.21
C ARG A 292 -15.87 1.44 -7.83
N ILE A 293 -14.93 2.40 -7.96
CA ILE A 293 -15.19 3.82 -7.70
C ILE A 293 -16.29 4.35 -8.64
N GLN A 294 -16.23 4.01 -9.92
CA GLN A 294 -17.25 4.42 -10.90
C GLN A 294 -18.62 3.85 -10.55
N THR A 295 -18.68 2.56 -10.18
CA THR A 295 -19.94 1.89 -9.81
C THR A 295 -20.58 2.54 -8.59
N ASP A 296 -19.79 2.93 -7.58
CA ASP A 296 -20.31 3.62 -6.40
C ASP A 296 -20.92 4.98 -6.73
N ILE A 297 -20.28 5.72 -7.63
CA ILE A 297 -20.78 7.04 -8.07
C ILE A 297 -22.10 6.87 -8.85
N ASP A 298 -22.16 5.92 -9.77
CA ASP A 298 -23.37 5.64 -10.54
C ASP A 298 -24.53 5.18 -9.65
N GLY A 299 -24.26 4.32 -8.65
CA GLY A 299 -25.25 3.85 -7.68
C GLY A 299 -25.85 4.98 -6.85
N VAL A 300 -25.04 5.92 -6.38
CA VAL A 300 -25.50 7.10 -5.64
C VAL A 300 -26.40 7.98 -6.49
N TYR A 301 -26.12 8.15 -7.78
CA TYR A 301 -27.00 8.95 -8.67
C TYR A 301 -28.33 8.26 -8.94
N VAL A 302 -28.40 6.92 -9.00
CA VAL A 302 -29.67 6.18 -9.20
C VAL A 302 -30.57 6.30 -7.95
N ASP A 303 -30.04 6.20 -6.77
CA ASP A 303 -30.80 6.32 -5.51
C ASP A 303 -31.17 7.76 -5.19
N GLY A 304 -30.32 8.74 -5.48
CA GLY A 304 -30.59 10.17 -5.32
C GLY A 304 -31.70 10.72 -6.27
N GLY A 305 -31.90 10.05 -7.43
CA GLY A 305 -32.96 10.39 -8.38
C GLY A 305 -34.36 9.89 -7.99
N SER A 306 -34.47 8.98 -7.04
CA SER A 306 -35.76 8.36 -6.64
C SER A 306 -36.48 9.08 -5.51
N SER A 307 -35.91 10.14 -4.91
CA SER A 307 -36.53 10.85 -3.77
C SER A 307 -37.50 12.01 -4.16
N HIS A 308 -37.83 12.17 -5.43
CA HIS A 308 -38.87 13.12 -5.85
C HIS A 308 -39.96 12.46 -6.69
N PHE A 309 -40.80 11.62 -6.07
CA PHE A 309 -42.19 11.46 -6.50
C PHE A 309 -42.95 10.58 -5.51
N ARG A 310 -43.39 11.16 -4.38
CA ARG A 310 -44.65 10.79 -3.71
C ARG A 310 -45.35 12.06 -3.23
N LEU A 311 -46.09 12.66 -4.14
CA LEU A 311 -47.25 13.46 -3.78
C LEU A 311 -48.44 12.82 -4.48
N ARG A 312 -49.20 12.09 -3.72
CA ARG A 312 -50.67 12.01 -3.51
C ARG A 312 -51.09 10.64 -3.01
#